data_5c379ef1e9fc233f6630c3cf0a39e746
#
_entry.id   5c379ef1e9fc233f6630c3cf0a39e746
#
_cell.length_a   1.000
_cell.length_b   1.000
_cell.length_c   1.000
_cell.angle_alpha   90.00
_cell.angle_beta   90.00
_cell.angle_gamma   90.00
#
_symmetry.space_group_name_H-M   'P 1'
#
loop_
_entity.id
_entity.type
_entity.pdbx_description
1 polymer ?
#
loop_
_entity_poly.entity_id
_entity_poly.type
_entity_poly.pdbx_seq_one_letter_code
_entity_poly.pdbx_strand_id
1 'polypeptide(L)'
;MNKHLKLVREFHDAFSFPQAEHGATAKLSEMDIIMRQALLMEEGSEVLKAIKAGDMVEILASMIDLAYCALGAIAIQGTDVLDRPVSWQHDGFVISLMRLFSDKINNCASGSPDNYSEVYCLCVHLSRSFINADFDKAFQMVHDSKMSWLDSCGTLIHENVEEILNSKFFNTPDLSDCLYE
;
A
#
# COMPACT_ATOMS: atom_id res chain seq x y z
N MET A 1 -16.35 -0.74 -6.92
CA MET A 1 -15.22 -0.36 -6.03
C MET A 1 -14.33 -1.56 -5.80
N ASN A 2 -13.02 -1.38 -5.95
CA ASN A 2 -12.01 -2.39 -5.65
C ASN A 2 -12.10 -2.82 -4.17
N LYS A 3 -11.97 -4.13 -3.88
CA LYS A 3 -12.13 -4.67 -2.52
C LYS A 3 -11.11 -4.16 -1.51
N HIS A 4 -9.83 -4.00 -1.92
CA HIS A 4 -8.79 -3.49 -1.04
C HIS A 4 -8.92 -1.97 -0.83
N LEU A 5 -9.37 -1.23 -1.85
CA LEU A 5 -9.69 0.18 -1.69
C LEU A 5 -10.83 0.37 -0.67
N LYS A 6 -11.81 -0.53 -0.65
CA LYS A 6 -12.87 -0.50 0.37
C LYS A 6 -12.29 -0.58 1.79
N LEU A 7 -11.36 -1.51 2.04
CA LEU A 7 -10.69 -1.64 3.34
C LEU A 7 -9.89 -0.38 3.71
N VAL A 8 -9.17 0.21 2.74
CA VAL A 8 -8.44 1.46 2.99
C VAL A 8 -9.39 2.61 3.31
N ARG A 9 -10.54 2.68 2.65
CA ARG A 9 -11.57 3.68 2.96
C ARG A 9 -12.17 3.48 4.36
N GLU A 10 -12.40 2.24 4.79
CA GLU A 10 -12.81 1.91 6.16
C GLU A 10 -11.76 2.39 7.18
N PHE A 11 -10.48 2.20 6.89
CA PHE A 11 -9.39 2.71 7.71
C PHE A 11 -9.38 4.26 7.76
N HIS A 12 -9.55 4.94 6.62
CA HIS A 12 -9.65 6.41 6.58
C HIS A 12 -10.82 6.93 7.40
N ASP A 13 -11.99 6.29 7.32
CA ASP A 13 -13.14 6.65 8.13
C ASP A 13 -12.86 6.47 9.63
N ALA A 14 -12.33 5.32 10.01
CA ALA A 14 -12.09 4.96 11.41
C ALA A 14 -11.05 5.88 12.08
N PHE A 15 -10.02 6.31 11.35
CA PHE A 15 -8.94 7.15 11.85
C PHE A 15 -9.10 8.64 11.47
N SER A 16 -10.25 9.02 10.91
CA SER A 16 -10.55 10.41 10.49
C SER A 16 -9.55 10.97 9.48
N PHE A 17 -8.99 10.12 8.63
CA PHE A 17 -8.16 10.57 7.52
C PHE A 17 -9.01 11.17 6.38
N PRO A 18 -8.47 12.16 5.66
CA PRO A 18 -9.19 12.77 4.55
C PRO A 18 -9.49 11.74 3.46
N GLN A 19 -10.74 11.76 2.98
CA GLN A 19 -11.14 11.06 1.75
C GLN A 19 -12.33 11.77 1.12
N ALA A 20 -12.42 11.74 -0.21
CA ALA A 20 -13.58 12.21 -0.92
C ALA A 20 -14.65 11.11 -1.05
N GLU A 21 -15.91 11.53 -1.31
CA GLU A 21 -16.96 10.56 -1.63
C GLU A 21 -16.57 9.72 -2.84
N HIS A 22 -16.95 8.45 -2.83
CA HIS A 22 -16.67 7.57 -3.95
C HIS A 22 -17.35 8.06 -5.23
N GLY A 23 -16.57 8.25 -6.28
CA GLY A 23 -17.00 8.83 -7.55
C GLY A 23 -16.75 10.34 -7.69
N ALA A 24 -16.22 11.00 -6.67
CA ALA A 24 -16.03 12.47 -6.65
C ALA A 24 -14.92 13.00 -7.56
N THR A 25 -13.96 12.19 -7.97
CA THR A 25 -12.81 12.58 -8.84
C THR A 25 -12.10 13.86 -8.40
N ALA A 26 -11.88 14.02 -7.10
CA ALA A 26 -11.19 15.17 -6.54
C ALA A 26 -9.70 15.18 -6.93
N LYS A 27 -9.14 16.38 -7.10
CA LYS A 27 -7.69 16.51 -7.32
C LYS A 27 -6.97 16.57 -5.97
N LEU A 28 -5.82 15.92 -5.88
CA LEU A 28 -4.92 16.10 -4.75
C LEU A 28 -4.37 17.53 -4.74
N SER A 29 -4.25 18.11 -3.55
CA SER A 29 -3.47 19.33 -3.37
C SER A 29 -1.98 19.05 -3.57
N GLU A 30 -1.20 20.09 -3.82
CA GLU A 30 0.26 19.96 -3.92
C GLU A 30 0.86 19.35 -2.64
N MET A 31 0.35 19.75 -1.48
CA MET A 31 0.80 19.20 -0.19
C MET A 31 0.44 17.71 -0.04
N ASP A 32 -0.76 17.30 -0.46
CA ASP A 32 -1.15 15.88 -0.47
C ASP A 32 -0.23 15.06 -1.36
N ILE A 33 0.12 15.58 -2.55
CA ILE A 33 1.06 14.92 -3.46
C ILE A 33 2.43 14.76 -2.80
N ILE A 34 2.97 15.80 -2.16
CA ILE A 34 4.26 15.77 -1.47
C ILE A 34 4.24 14.72 -0.35
N MET A 35 3.20 14.75 0.50
CA MET A 35 3.08 13.79 1.60
C MET A 35 2.93 12.34 1.10
N ARG A 36 2.10 12.12 0.08
CA ARG A 36 1.92 10.79 -0.51
C ARG A 36 3.19 10.28 -1.18
N GLN A 37 3.93 11.16 -1.86
CA GLN A 37 5.21 10.80 -2.47
C GLN A 37 6.24 10.40 -1.41
N ALA A 38 6.32 11.11 -0.29
CA ALA A 38 7.22 10.77 0.81
C ALA A 38 6.91 9.38 1.38
N LEU A 39 5.62 9.08 1.65
CA LEU A 39 5.18 7.77 2.13
C LEU A 39 5.49 6.66 1.13
N LEU A 40 5.20 6.85 -0.16
CA LEU A 40 5.49 5.86 -1.19
C LEU A 40 6.99 5.57 -1.33
N MET A 41 7.83 6.58 -1.19
CA MET A 41 9.30 6.41 -1.21
C MET A 41 9.78 5.65 0.03
N GLU A 42 9.21 5.92 1.21
CA GLU A 42 9.52 5.20 2.45
C GLU A 42 9.15 3.72 2.32
N GLU A 43 7.89 3.42 1.98
CA GLU A 43 7.43 2.03 1.80
C GLU A 43 8.14 1.33 0.64
N GLY A 44 8.42 2.03 -0.45
CA GLY A 44 9.23 1.51 -1.55
C GLY A 44 10.65 1.14 -1.10
N SER A 45 11.26 1.92 -0.21
CA SER A 45 12.56 1.59 0.40
C SER A 45 12.50 0.31 1.23
N GLU A 46 11.41 0.09 1.99
CA GLU A 46 11.25 -1.15 2.78
C GLU A 46 11.10 -2.38 1.86
N VAL A 47 10.34 -2.27 0.74
CA VAL A 47 10.28 -3.33 -0.27
C VAL A 47 11.68 -3.70 -0.78
N LEU A 48 12.50 -2.69 -1.12
CA LEU A 48 13.85 -2.94 -1.64
C LEU A 48 14.79 -3.55 -0.59
N LYS A 49 14.66 -3.14 0.67
CA LYS A 49 15.41 -3.74 1.79
C LYS A 49 15.03 -5.20 2.00
N ALA A 50 13.73 -5.52 1.96
CA ALA A 50 13.22 -6.88 2.11
C ALA A 50 13.70 -7.78 0.95
N ILE A 51 13.65 -7.29 -0.29
CA ILE A 51 14.18 -8.00 -1.46
C ILE A 51 15.67 -8.28 -1.30
N LYS A 52 16.45 -7.30 -0.83
CA LYS A 52 17.89 -7.46 -0.56
C LYS A 52 18.14 -8.52 0.52
N ALA A 53 17.30 -8.59 1.54
CA ALA A 53 17.40 -9.58 2.62
C ALA A 53 16.98 -10.97 2.15
N GLY A 54 16.16 -11.09 1.11
CA GLY A 54 15.62 -12.35 0.61
C GLY A 54 14.53 -12.96 1.51
N ASP A 55 13.91 -12.14 2.36
CA ASP A 55 12.83 -12.58 3.26
C ASP A 55 11.48 -12.43 2.58
N MET A 56 10.86 -13.54 2.19
CA MET A 56 9.61 -13.55 1.44
C MET A 56 8.43 -13.00 2.22
N VAL A 57 8.41 -13.20 3.55
CA VAL A 57 7.37 -12.67 4.43
C VAL A 57 7.46 -11.14 4.50
N GLU A 58 8.67 -10.62 4.71
CA GLU A 58 8.93 -9.18 4.73
C GLU A 58 8.69 -8.52 3.37
N ILE A 59 9.01 -9.21 2.26
CA ILE A 59 8.70 -8.72 0.91
C ILE A 59 7.19 -8.59 0.74
N LEU A 60 6.42 -9.60 1.15
CA LEU A 60 4.95 -9.56 1.08
C LEU A 60 4.40 -8.43 1.95
N ALA A 61 4.83 -8.32 3.20
CA ALA A 61 4.38 -7.29 4.14
C ALA A 61 4.63 -5.89 3.60
N SER A 62 5.86 -5.60 3.14
CA SER A 62 6.21 -4.30 2.58
C SER A 62 5.47 -3.97 1.28
N MET A 63 5.20 -4.97 0.43
CA MET A 63 4.33 -4.77 -0.76
C MET A 63 2.89 -4.44 -0.37
N ILE A 64 2.35 -5.03 0.70
CA ILE A 64 1.02 -4.69 1.20
C ILE A 64 1.00 -3.24 1.70
N ASP A 65 1.98 -2.81 2.47
CA ASP A 65 2.04 -1.44 2.99
C ASP A 65 2.20 -0.42 1.86
N LEU A 66 3.04 -0.69 0.87
CA LEU A 66 3.17 0.15 -0.33
C LEU A 66 1.83 0.25 -1.10
N ALA A 67 1.14 -0.88 -1.29
CA ALA A 67 -0.18 -0.92 -1.92
C ALA A 67 -1.22 -0.13 -1.10
N TYR A 68 -1.16 -0.23 0.23
CA TYR A 68 -2.03 0.50 1.15
C TYR A 68 -1.84 2.02 1.01
N CYS A 69 -0.60 2.50 0.93
CA CYS A 69 -0.26 3.90 0.69
C CYS A 69 -0.78 4.41 -0.66
N ALA A 70 -0.61 3.63 -1.72
CA ALA A 70 -1.11 3.98 -3.05
C ALA A 70 -2.65 4.08 -3.09
N LEU A 71 -3.35 3.11 -2.47
CA LEU A 71 -4.80 3.13 -2.33
C LEU A 71 -5.31 4.31 -1.48
N GLY A 72 -4.53 4.73 -0.47
CA GLY A 72 -4.85 5.92 0.32
C GLY A 72 -4.92 7.19 -0.53
N ALA A 73 -4.04 7.37 -1.50
CA ALA A 73 -4.10 8.49 -2.44
C ALA A 73 -5.36 8.44 -3.32
N ILE A 74 -5.75 7.24 -3.77
CA ILE A 74 -6.98 7.02 -4.55
C ILE A 74 -8.22 7.32 -3.70
N ALA A 75 -8.22 6.94 -2.42
CA ALA A 75 -9.31 7.23 -1.49
C ALA A 75 -9.51 8.74 -1.30
N ILE A 76 -8.42 9.51 -1.13
CA ILE A 76 -8.50 10.99 -1.03
C ILE A 76 -9.15 11.59 -2.28
N GLN A 77 -8.86 11.04 -3.46
CA GLN A 77 -9.44 11.50 -4.72
C GLN A 77 -10.90 11.06 -4.93
N GLY A 78 -11.37 10.06 -4.17
CA GLY A 78 -12.70 9.49 -4.34
C GLY A 78 -12.87 8.67 -5.62
N THR A 79 -11.78 8.36 -6.32
CA THR A 79 -11.79 7.54 -7.55
C THR A 79 -11.75 6.05 -7.22
N ASP A 80 -11.82 5.19 -8.23
CA ASP A 80 -11.59 3.76 -8.06
C ASP A 80 -10.21 3.37 -8.64
N VAL A 81 -9.77 2.17 -8.31
CA VAL A 81 -8.57 1.58 -8.89
C VAL A 81 -8.83 1.32 -10.38
N LEU A 82 -7.91 1.79 -11.20
CA LEU A 82 -7.87 1.46 -12.62
C LEU A 82 -7.06 0.19 -12.81
N ASP A 83 -7.69 -0.83 -13.42
CA ASP A 83 -6.99 -2.07 -13.74
C ASP A 83 -5.92 -1.79 -14.79
N ARG A 84 -4.67 -1.91 -14.38
CA ARG A 84 -3.49 -1.68 -15.23
C ARG A 84 -2.72 -2.98 -15.39
N PRO A 85 -2.67 -3.55 -16.59
CA PRO A 85 -1.89 -4.76 -16.83
C PRO A 85 -0.41 -4.52 -16.54
N VAL A 86 0.19 -5.43 -15.77
CA VAL A 86 1.62 -5.42 -15.49
C VAL A 86 2.31 -6.33 -16.49
N SER A 87 3.14 -5.75 -17.36
CA SER A 87 3.86 -6.46 -18.41
C SER A 87 5.29 -6.88 -18.04
N TRP A 88 5.62 -6.81 -16.74
CA TRP A 88 6.94 -7.17 -16.26
C TRP A 88 7.13 -8.69 -16.23
N GLN A 89 8.28 -9.14 -16.74
CA GLN A 89 8.76 -10.50 -16.62
C GLN A 89 10.10 -10.51 -15.90
N HIS A 90 10.28 -11.50 -15.01
CA HIS A 90 11.52 -11.66 -14.29
C HIS A 90 12.67 -11.99 -15.24
N ASP A 91 13.67 -11.12 -15.30
CA ASP A 91 14.86 -11.27 -16.13
C ASP A 91 16.07 -11.86 -15.40
N GLY A 92 15.89 -12.28 -14.16
CA GLY A 92 16.95 -12.80 -13.27
C GLY A 92 17.73 -11.73 -12.51
N PHE A 93 17.42 -10.44 -12.71
CA PHE A 93 18.16 -9.35 -12.08
C PHE A 93 17.30 -8.55 -11.10
N VAL A 94 17.71 -8.48 -9.84
CA VAL A 94 17.07 -7.65 -8.80
C VAL A 94 17.09 -6.17 -9.18
N ILE A 95 18.12 -5.71 -9.88
CA ILE A 95 18.22 -4.31 -10.31
C ILE A 95 17.08 -3.88 -11.24
N SER A 96 16.59 -4.78 -12.08
CA SER A 96 15.44 -4.50 -12.96
C SER A 96 14.17 -4.30 -12.15
N LEU A 97 13.97 -5.10 -11.12
CA LEU A 97 12.86 -4.97 -10.19
C LEU A 97 12.92 -3.66 -9.39
N MET A 98 14.13 -3.30 -8.91
CA MET A 98 14.37 -2.03 -8.21
C MET A 98 14.02 -0.82 -9.10
N ARG A 99 14.45 -0.83 -10.36
CA ARG A 99 14.12 0.23 -11.33
C ARG A 99 12.63 0.33 -11.56
N LEU A 100 11.96 -0.80 -11.72
CA LEU A 100 10.51 -0.85 -11.93
C LEU A 100 9.74 -0.18 -10.77
N PHE A 101 10.06 -0.54 -9.52
CA PHE A 101 9.45 0.09 -8.35
C PHE A 101 9.74 1.60 -8.30
N SER A 102 11.00 1.99 -8.48
CA SER A 102 11.43 3.39 -8.44
C SER A 102 10.70 4.22 -9.50
N ASP A 103 10.60 3.73 -10.72
CA ASP A 103 9.92 4.43 -11.82
C ASP A 103 8.44 4.60 -11.55
N LYS A 104 7.74 3.53 -11.07
CA LYS A 104 6.32 3.60 -10.74
C LYS A 104 6.04 4.56 -9.59
N ILE A 105 6.85 4.54 -8.55
CA ILE A 105 6.74 5.47 -7.41
C ILE A 105 7.00 6.91 -7.88
N ASN A 106 8.04 7.16 -8.69
CA ASN A 106 8.34 8.49 -9.20
C ASN A 106 7.18 9.06 -10.05
N ASN A 107 6.50 8.24 -10.84
CA ASN A 107 5.35 8.68 -11.64
C ASN A 107 4.19 9.18 -10.78
N CYS A 108 4.06 8.71 -9.54
CA CYS A 108 3.03 9.15 -8.59
C CYS A 108 3.14 10.64 -8.22
N ALA A 109 4.29 11.28 -8.44
CA ALA A 109 4.47 12.72 -8.25
C ALA A 109 3.58 13.58 -9.17
N SER A 110 2.98 12.99 -10.21
CA SER A 110 1.96 13.65 -11.02
C SER A 110 0.63 13.88 -10.31
N GLY A 111 0.37 13.16 -9.19
CA GLY A 111 -0.92 13.15 -8.50
C GLY A 111 -2.03 12.42 -9.27
N SER A 112 -1.72 11.73 -10.37
CA SER A 112 -2.71 11.00 -11.17
C SER A 112 -3.14 9.69 -10.51
N PRO A 113 -4.46 9.39 -10.41
CA PRO A 113 -4.94 8.11 -9.88
C PRO A 113 -4.47 6.91 -10.71
N ASP A 114 -4.17 7.11 -12.00
CA ASP A 114 -3.59 6.08 -12.87
C ASP A 114 -2.26 5.57 -12.31
N ASN A 115 -1.37 6.49 -11.93
CA ASN A 115 -0.03 6.14 -11.45
C ASN A 115 -0.08 5.44 -10.08
N TYR A 116 -0.98 5.86 -9.19
CA TYR A 116 -1.22 5.15 -7.93
C TYR A 116 -1.80 3.75 -8.17
N SER A 117 -2.70 3.62 -9.15
CA SER A 117 -3.25 2.31 -9.56
C SER A 117 -2.17 1.40 -10.12
N GLU A 118 -1.20 1.93 -10.87
CA GLU A 118 -0.06 1.15 -11.38
C GLU A 118 0.82 0.60 -10.25
N VAL A 119 1.10 1.39 -9.20
CA VAL A 119 1.84 0.90 -8.02
C VAL A 119 1.08 -0.22 -7.33
N TYR A 120 -0.21 -0.04 -7.08
CA TYR A 120 -1.06 -1.08 -6.49
C TYR A 120 -1.09 -2.36 -7.34
N CYS A 121 -1.33 -2.24 -8.64
CA CYS A 121 -1.37 -3.39 -9.55
C CYS A 121 -0.02 -4.13 -9.60
N LEU A 122 1.10 -3.39 -9.53
CA LEU A 122 2.44 -3.97 -9.46
C LEU A 122 2.61 -4.81 -8.19
N CYS A 123 2.22 -4.29 -7.02
CA CYS A 123 2.28 -5.02 -5.76
C CYS A 123 1.45 -6.32 -5.82
N VAL A 124 0.21 -6.24 -6.31
CA VAL A 124 -0.66 -7.42 -6.50
C VAL A 124 -0.02 -8.44 -7.43
N HIS A 125 0.49 -7.99 -8.57
CA HIS A 125 1.11 -8.87 -9.57
C HIS A 125 2.34 -9.58 -9.02
N LEU A 126 3.26 -8.85 -8.39
CA LEU A 126 4.50 -9.42 -7.88
C LEU A 126 4.27 -10.35 -6.68
N SER A 127 3.33 -10.00 -5.80
CA SER A 127 2.98 -10.90 -4.68
C SER A 127 2.49 -12.26 -5.17
N ARG A 128 1.74 -12.29 -6.25
CA ARG A 128 1.21 -13.55 -6.83
C ARG A 128 2.22 -14.27 -7.70
N SER A 129 2.90 -13.55 -8.60
CA SER A 129 3.74 -14.16 -9.64
C SER A 129 5.21 -14.32 -9.26
N PHE A 130 5.74 -13.48 -8.36
CA PHE A 130 7.14 -13.49 -7.95
C PHE A 130 7.37 -14.24 -6.65
N ILE A 131 6.51 -14.03 -5.63
CA ILE A 131 6.64 -14.69 -4.33
C ILE A 131 5.59 -15.77 -4.07
N ASN A 132 4.68 -16.02 -5.01
CA ASN A 132 3.64 -17.04 -4.91
C ASN A 132 2.83 -16.93 -3.60
N ALA A 133 2.23 -15.75 -3.36
CA ALA A 133 1.51 -15.46 -2.14
C ALA A 133 0.03 -15.13 -2.38
N ASP A 134 -0.80 -15.39 -1.37
CA ASP A 134 -2.18 -14.94 -1.30
C ASP A 134 -2.23 -13.46 -0.86
N PHE A 135 -2.16 -12.56 -1.84
CA PHE A 135 -2.21 -11.12 -1.60
C PHE A 135 -3.51 -10.70 -0.90
N ASP A 136 -4.62 -11.32 -1.24
CA ASP A 136 -5.93 -10.94 -0.69
C ASP A 136 -6.02 -11.26 0.80
N LYS A 137 -5.59 -12.46 1.19
CA LYS A 137 -5.50 -12.87 2.60
C LYS A 137 -4.52 -11.99 3.37
N ALA A 138 -3.33 -11.76 2.83
CA ALA A 138 -2.31 -10.93 3.46
C ALA A 138 -2.79 -9.48 3.66
N PHE A 139 -3.44 -8.90 2.65
CA PHE A 139 -3.98 -7.54 2.75
C PHE A 139 -5.04 -7.42 3.84
N GLN A 140 -5.95 -8.41 3.96
CA GLN A 140 -6.94 -8.44 5.02
C GLN A 140 -6.29 -8.54 6.41
N MET A 141 -5.29 -9.40 6.59
CA MET A 141 -4.59 -9.56 7.87
C MET A 141 -3.89 -8.28 8.30
N VAL A 142 -3.23 -7.57 7.36
CA VAL A 142 -2.61 -6.27 7.64
C VAL A 142 -3.66 -5.21 7.98
N HIS A 143 -4.78 -5.19 7.25
CA HIS A 143 -5.89 -4.28 7.55
C HIS A 143 -6.45 -4.53 8.95
N ASP A 144 -6.74 -5.78 9.31
CA ASP A 144 -7.26 -6.14 10.64
C ASP A 144 -6.29 -5.72 11.76
N SER A 145 -4.99 -5.90 11.52
CA SER A 145 -3.95 -5.42 12.44
C SER A 145 -4.00 -3.90 12.61
N LYS A 146 -4.10 -3.14 11.51
CA LYS A 146 -4.23 -1.68 11.57
C LYS A 146 -5.52 -1.25 12.29
N MET A 147 -6.63 -1.92 12.06
CA MET A 147 -7.92 -1.63 12.72
C MET A 147 -7.91 -1.98 14.21
N SER A 148 -7.07 -2.91 14.68
CA SER A 148 -6.95 -3.28 16.09
C SER A 148 -6.39 -2.16 16.98
N TRP A 149 -5.93 -1.07 16.42
CA TRP A 149 -5.45 0.12 17.15
C TRP A 149 -6.58 1.00 17.70
N LEU A 150 -7.80 0.73 17.28
CA LEU A 150 -8.98 1.34 17.87
C LEU A 150 -9.46 0.49 19.05
N ASP A 151 -9.87 1.16 20.14
CA ASP A 151 -10.55 0.47 21.23
C ASP A 151 -11.96 0.01 20.82
N SER A 152 -12.63 -0.71 21.68
CA SER A 152 -14.01 -1.19 21.47
C SER A 152 -15.04 -0.06 21.28
N CYS A 153 -14.67 1.18 21.55
CA CYS A 153 -15.50 2.37 21.38
C CYS A 153 -15.12 3.17 20.10
N GLY A 154 -14.15 2.69 19.30
CA GLY A 154 -13.66 3.38 18.12
C GLY A 154 -12.73 4.56 18.44
N THR A 155 -12.14 4.60 19.64
CA THR A 155 -11.18 5.62 20.05
C THR A 155 -9.76 5.10 19.86
N LEU A 156 -8.85 5.94 19.36
CA LEU A 156 -7.44 5.60 19.22
C LEU A 156 -6.82 5.26 20.58
N ILE A 157 -6.17 4.11 20.66
CA ILE A 157 -5.49 3.65 21.89
C ILE A 157 -4.26 4.52 22.19
N HIS A 158 -3.73 5.25 21.20
CA HIS A 158 -2.59 6.15 21.32
C HIS A 158 -2.93 7.57 20.84
N GLU A 159 -2.50 8.58 21.59
CA GLU A 159 -2.88 10.00 21.38
C GLU A 159 -2.27 10.66 20.13
N ASN A 160 -1.35 9.99 19.41
CA ASN A 160 -0.60 10.63 18.34
C ASN A 160 -0.73 9.88 17.02
N VAL A 161 -1.60 10.39 16.13
CA VAL A 161 -1.87 9.82 14.79
C VAL A 161 -0.61 9.82 13.89
N GLU A 162 0.27 10.83 14.02
CA GLU A 162 1.52 10.89 13.26
C GLU A 162 2.51 9.80 13.71
N GLU A 163 2.52 9.46 15.00
CA GLU A 163 3.28 8.31 15.51
C GLU A 163 2.73 6.98 14.98
N ILE A 164 1.42 6.88 14.79
CA ILE A 164 0.78 5.68 14.22
C ILE A 164 1.21 5.48 12.75
N LEU A 165 1.29 6.55 11.96
CA LEU A 165 1.71 6.48 10.57
C LEU A 165 3.22 6.24 10.40
N ASN A 166 4.02 6.74 11.35
CA ASN A 166 5.48 6.67 11.33
C ASN A 166 6.05 5.56 12.22
N SER A 167 5.21 4.86 13.00
CA SER A 167 5.73 3.93 13.97
C SER A 167 5.96 2.55 13.36
N LYS A 168 7.18 2.10 13.48
CA LYS A 168 7.59 0.69 13.51
C LYS A 168 6.85 -0.14 14.58
N PHE A 169 5.82 0.42 15.22
CA PHE A 169 4.98 -0.22 16.24
C PHE A 169 3.79 -0.98 15.66
N PHE A 170 3.57 -0.93 14.35
CA PHE A 170 2.70 -1.90 13.72
C PHE A 170 3.35 -3.27 13.90
N ASN A 171 2.85 -4.07 14.83
CA ASN A 171 3.09 -5.49 14.79
C ASN A 171 2.54 -5.98 13.46
N THR A 172 3.41 -6.03 12.45
CA THR A 172 3.07 -6.65 11.18
C THR A 172 2.62 -8.06 11.50
N PRO A 173 1.41 -8.48 11.12
CA PRO A 173 0.97 -9.83 11.39
C PRO A 173 1.91 -10.82 10.72
N ASP A 174 2.09 -11.99 11.30
CA ASP A 174 2.85 -13.07 10.66
C ASP A 174 2.11 -13.51 9.39
N LEU A 175 2.69 -13.20 8.24
CA LEU A 175 2.14 -13.50 6.92
C LEU A 175 2.67 -14.82 6.33
N SER A 176 3.41 -15.63 7.10
CA SER A 176 3.97 -16.90 6.62
C SER A 176 2.91 -17.85 6.04
N ASP A 177 1.71 -17.87 6.63
CA ASP A 177 0.58 -18.66 6.14
C ASP A 177 -0.06 -18.13 4.83
N CYS A 178 0.41 -17.00 4.32
CA CYS A 178 -0.02 -16.44 3.05
C CYS A 178 0.88 -16.83 1.88
N LEU A 179 2.04 -17.44 2.16
CA LEU A 179 2.94 -17.97 1.14
C LEU A 179 2.50 -19.39 0.75
N TYR A 180 2.47 -19.66 -0.55
CA TYR A 180 2.25 -21.02 -1.06
C TYR A 180 3.59 -21.75 -1.22
N GLU A 181 3.61 -23.02 -0.87
CA GLU A 181 4.79 -23.89 -1.06
C GLU A 181 5.06 -24.18 -2.54
#